data_ecce9955dee37c9c9b33f2b9b03f74ed
#
_entry.id   ecce9955dee37c9c9b33f2b9b03f74ed
#
_cell.length_a   1.000
_cell.length_b   1.000
_cell.length_c   1.000
_cell.angle_alpha   90.00
_cell.angle_beta   90.00
_cell.angle_gamma   90.00
#
_symmetry.space_group_name_H-M   'P 1'
#
loop_
_entity.id
_entity.type
_entity.pdbx_description
1 polymer ?
#
loop_
_entity_poly.entity_id
_entity_poly.type
_entity_poly.pdbx_seq_one_letter_code
_entity_poly.pdbx_strand_id
1 'polypeptide(L)'
;MLEVIDKGSCSEAHPVPLLFVHGGWHGAWCWDDGFLDYFADAGYRAVAMSLRGHGTSPTDKPLPKVSIADYIDDVRAVADDLGGSPVLIGHSLGGYTIQRYLEDRTAAAAVLVGSLPPSGVLGTSLRVWRRRPTMTIESWNDPTLLKFLATPALAREYLFCADTPEDIVESCRHRAGPESIRAAMTDPMFRRVKTRRVTTPVLVLGATHDGFVSMAAVRATARAYRTKPEFFSMGHNMMLEPGWADVAGRIHEWLQTRETVSPAR
;
A
#
# COMPACT_ATOMS: atom_id res chain seq x y z
N MET A 1 -19.60 -8.75 1.77
CA MET A 1 -19.13 -7.44 2.24
C MET A 1 -17.64 -7.58 2.48
N LEU A 2 -16.83 -6.59 2.12
CA LEU A 2 -15.40 -6.59 2.39
C LEU A 2 -15.15 -6.35 3.88
N GLU A 3 -14.04 -6.89 4.39
CA GLU A 3 -13.56 -6.58 5.74
C GLU A 3 -13.07 -5.13 5.79
N VAL A 4 -13.52 -4.42 6.81
CA VAL A 4 -13.14 -3.03 7.07
C VAL A 4 -12.90 -2.86 8.57
N ILE A 5 -11.79 -2.23 8.93
CA ILE A 5 -11.50 -1.74 10.29
C ILE A 5 -11.70 -0.23 10.25
N ASP A 6 -12.62 0.29 11.06
CA ASP A 6 -13.03 1.70 11.06
C ASP A 6 -12.82 2.30 12.46
N LYS A 7 -11.97 3.30 12.56
CA LYS A 7 -11.62 3.97 13.82
C LYS A 7 -11.81 5.48 13.72
N GLY A 8 -12.18 6.07 14.84
CA GLY A 8 -12.45 7.50 14.93
C GLY A 8 -13.72 7.94 14.20
N SER A 9 -13.83 9.23 13.95
CA SER A 9 -14.94 9.84 13.21
C SER A 9 -14.45 11.10 12.50
N CYS A 10 -15.12 11.51 11.43
CA CYS A 10 -14.85 12.80 10.82
C CYS A 10 -15.13 13.92 11.82
N SER A 11 -14.30 14.95 11.83
CA SER A 11 -14.45 16.15 12.65
C SER A 11 -14.59 17.39 11.76
N GLU A 12 -14.92 18.54 12.35
CA GLU A 12 -14.95 19.81 11.59
C GLU A 12 -13.56 20.15 11.02
N ALA A 13 -12.50 19.84 11.77
CA ALA A 13 -11.12 20.03 11.32
C ALA A 13 -10.70 19.04 10.23
N HIS A 14 -11.22 17.81 10.28
CA HIS A 14 -10.87 16.72 9.36
C HIS A 14 -12.15 16.06 8.80
N PRO A 15 -12.86 16.74 7.89
CA PRO A 15 -14.15 16.27 7.38
C PRO A 15 -14.02 15.10 6.37
N VAL A 16 -12.83 14.86 5.84
CA VAL A 16 -12.57 13.85 4.83
C VAL A 16 -11.98 12.60 5.46
N PRO A 17 -12.61 11.41 5.30
CA PRO A 17 -12.07 10.16 5.84
C PRO A 17 -10.81 9.72 5.11
N LEU A 18 -9.97 8.96 5.83
CA LEU A 18 -8.78 8.31 5.31
C LEU A 18 -9.09 6.85 4.99
N LEU A 19 -8.77 6.38 3.77
CA LEU A 19 -8.90 4.98 3.36
C LEU A 19 -7.53 4.37 3.13
N PHE A 20 -7.19 3.36 3.93
CA PHE A 20 -5.93 2.63 3.88
C PHE A 20 -6.08 1.33 3.09
N VAL A 21 -5.20 1.13 2.11
CA VAL A 21 -5.18 -0.05 1.23
C VAL A 21 -3.85 -0.78 1.37
N HIS A 22 -3.91 -2.03 1.81
CA HIS A 22 -2.73 -2.85 2.08
C HIS A 22 -1.99 -3.31 0.82
N GLY A 23 -0.76 -3.76 0.99
CA GLY A 23 0.06 -4.40 -0.04
C GLY A 23 -0.19 -5.90 -0.17
N GLY A 24 0.60 -6.57 -1.01
CA GLY A 24 0.52 -8.03 -1.17
C GLY A 24 0.68 -8.77 0.16
N TRP A 25 0.02 -9.91 0.30
CA TRP A 25 0.01 -10.82 1.46
C TRP A 25 -0.68 -10.28 2.72
N HIS A 26 -0.96 -9.00 2.80
CA HIS A 26 -1.51 -8.35 3.98
C HIS A 26 -3.05 -8.31 3.96
N GLY A 27 -3.62 -7.64 4.92
CA GLY A 27 -5.03 -7.27 5.06
C GLY A 27 -5.14 -5.95 5.80
N ALA A 28 -6.32 -5.52 6.13
CA ALA A 28 -6.58 -4.30 6.91
C ALA A 28 -5.77 -4.25 8.21
N TRP A 29 -5.49 -5.41 8.78
CA TRP A 29 -4.74 -5.61 10.01
C TRP A 29 -3.36 -4.95 10.02
N CYS A 30 -2.69 -4.80 8.87
CA CYS A 30 -1.35 -4.21 8.85
C CYS A 30 -1.33 -2.71 9.14
N TRP A 31 -2.48 -2.08 9.13
CA TRP A 31 -2.69 -0.69 9.51
C TRP A 31 -3.22 -0.54 10.95
N ASP A 32 -3.75 -1.64 11.53
CA ASP A 32 -4.39 -1.61 12.85
C ASP A 32 -3.38 -1.57 14.01
N ASP A 33 -2.14 -1.99 13.78
CA ASP A 33 -1.07 -2.01 14.77
C ASP A 33 -0.48 -0.60 15.00
N GLY A 34 -1.33 0.39 15.31
CA GLY A 34 -0.97 1.76 15.67
C GLY A 34 -1.32 2.84 14.65
N PHE A 35 -1.27 2.57 13.33
CA PHE A 35 -1.53 3.60 12.31
C PHE A 35 -2.95 4.17 12.38
N LEU A 36 -3.97 3.30 12.47
CA LEU A 36 -5.35 3.74 12.54
C LEU A 36 -5.62 4.51 13.83
N ASP A 37 -5.08 4.04 14.98
CA ASP A 37 -5.23 4.73 16.26
C ASP A 37 -4.60 6.12 16.22
N TYR A 38 -3.39 6.25 15.65
CA TYR A 38 -2.72 7.54 15.49
C TYR A 38 -3.60 8.57 14.77
N PHE A 39 -4.25 8.20 13.68
CA PHE A 39 -5.10 9.11 12.93
C PHE A 39 -6.45 9.34 13.60
N ALA A 40 -7.01 8.32 14.26
CA ALA A 40 -8.23 8.46 15.05
C ALA A 40 -8.04 9.43 16.22
N ASP A 41 -6.93 9.31 16.96
CA ASP A 41 -6.55 10.21 18.05
C ASP A 41 -6.27 11.65 17.54
N ALA A 42 -5.79 11.78 16.30
CA ALA A 42 -5.62 13.08 15.64
C ALA A 42 -6.93 13.66 15.08
N GLY A 43 -8.08 13.01 15.28
CA GLY A 43 -9.42 13.49 14.92
C GLY A 43 -9.86 13.18 13.49
N TYR A 44 -9.21 12.21 12.82
CA TYR A 44 -9.65 11.68 11.53
C TYR A 44 -10.54 10.45 11.71
N ARG A 45 -11.42 10.20 10.74
CA ARG A 45 -11.96 8.86 10.52
C ARG A 45 -10.97 8.06 9.68
N ALA A 46 -10.36 7.04 10.28
CA ALA A 46 -9.34 6.20 9.68
C ALA A 46 -9.91 4.80 9.40
N VAL A 47 -9.97 4.43 8.13
CA VAL A 47 -10.61 3.21 7.66
C VAL A 47 -9.59 2.37 6.89
N ALA A 48 -9.31 1.15 7.34
CA ALA A 48 -8.50 0.19 6.59
C ALA A 48 -9.39 -0.91 6.01
N MET A 49 -9.14 -1.29 4.76
CA MET A 49 -9.88 -2.35 4.08
C MET A 49 -8.98 -3.54 3.77
N SER A 50 -9.54 -4.74 3.79
CA SER A 50 -8.93 -5.91 3.16
C SER A 50 -9.51 -6.11 1.77
N LEU A 51 -8.63 -6.15 0.77
CA LEU A 51 -8.99 -6.49 -0.61
C LEU A 51 -9.57 -7.91 -0.68
N ARG A 52 -10.39 -8.20 -1.67
CA ARG A 52 -10.98 -9.54 -1.85
C ARG A 52 -9.95 -10.66 -1.80
N GLY A 53 -10.25 -11.72 -1.05
CA GLY A 53 -9.35 -12.85 -0.84
C GLY A 53 -8.24 -12.62 0.20
N HIS A 54 -8.27 -11.48 0.90
CA HIS A 54 -7.35 -11.14 2.00
C HIS A 54 -8.12 -10.87 3.29
N GLY A 55 -7.47 -11.09 4.45
CA GLY A 55 -8.14 -11.02 5.74
C GLY A 55 -9.37 -11.90 5.76
N THR A 56 -10.51 -11.34 6.14
CA THR A 56 -11.82 -12.02 6.10
C THR A 56 -12.66 -11.62 4.88
N SER A 57 -12.12 -10.82 3.94
CA SER A 57 -12.81 -10.42 2.72
C SER A 57 -13.03 -11.61 1.78
N PRO A 58 -14.29 -11.91 1.40
CA PRO A 58 -14.57 -13.02 0.50
C PRO A 58 -14.10 -12.73 -0.93
N THR A 59 -13.95 -13.79 -1.72
CA THR A 59 -13.75 -13.68 -3.17
C THR A 59 -14.70 -14.62 -3.90
N ASP A 60 -15.23 -14.20 -5.04
CA ASP A 60 -16.13 -14.94 -5.93
C ASP A 60 -15.39 -15.81 -6.95
N LYS A 61 -14.07 -15.71 -6.99
CA LYS A 61 -13.20 -16.45 -7.92
C LYS A 61 -11.91 -16.92 -7.25
N PRO A 62 -11.22 -17.92 -7.80
CA PRO A 62 -9.92 -18.36 -7.28
C PRO A 62 -8.94 -17.20 -7.18
N LEU A 63 -8.30 -17.01 -6.04
CA LEU A 63 -7.39 -15.89 -5.77
C LEU A 63 -6.34 -15.66 -6.87
N PRO A 64 -5.66 -16.67 -7.44
CA PRO A 64 -4.69 -16.45 -8.51
C PRO A 64 -5.26 -15.80 -9.78
N LYS A 65 -6.59 -15.78 -9.95
CA LYS A 65 -7.30 -15.16 -11.08
C LYS A 65 -7.83 -13.75 -10.77
N VAL A 66 -7.78 -13.32 -9.52
CA VAL A 66 -8.16 -11.96 -9.11
C VAL A 66 -7.20 -10.97 -9.77
N SER A 67 -7.73 -9.90 -10.34
CA SER A 67 -6.96 -8.90 -11.12
C SER A 67 -6.84 -7.57 -10.37
N ILE A 68 -5.95 -6.70 -10.83
CA ILE A 68 -5.91 -5.31 -10.37
C ILE A 68 -7.25 -4.59 -10.60
N ALA A 69 -8.00 -4.93 -11.65
CA ALA A 69 -9.32 -4.35 -11.88
C ALA A 69 -10.31 -4.73 -10.78
N ASP A 70 -10.24 -5.98 -10.29
CA ASP A 70 -11.06 -6.42 -9.16
C ASP A 70 -10.70 -5.67 -7.86
N TYR A 71 -9.41 -5.42 -7.61
CA TYR A 71 -8.96 -4.62 -6.46
C TYR A 71 -9.36 -3.14 -6.59
N ILE A 72 -9.38 -2.59 -7.81
CA ILE A 72 -9.90 -1.24 -8.06
C ILE A 72 -11.40 -1.18 -7.74
N ASP A 73 -12.16 -2.21 -8.07
CA ASP A 73 -13.60 -2.28 -7.77
C ASP A 73 -13.84 -2.37 -6.25
N ASP A 74 -12.96 -3.06 -5.51
CA ASP A 74 -13.01 -3.11 -4.05
C ASP A 74 -12.74 -1.72 -3.44
N VAL A 75 -11.67 -1.05 -3.88
CA VAL A 75 -11.36 0.33 -3.43
C VAL A 75 -12.51 1.27 -3.76
N ARG A 76 -13.12 1.13 -4.95
CA ARG A 76 -14.27 1.94 -5.36
C ARG A 76 -15.45 1.75 -4.42
N ALA A 77 -15.82 0.50 -4.13
CA ALA A 77 -16.95 0.19 -3.26
C ALA A 77 -16.80 0.84 -1.88
N VAL A 78 -15.64 0.68 -1.24
CA VAL A 78 -15.38 1.28 0.08
C VAL A 78 -15.26 2.81 -0.01
N ALA A 79 -14.64 3.36 -1.05
CA ALA A 79 -14.55 4.81 -1.23
C ALA A 79 -15.94 5.45 -1.44
N ASP A 80 -16.82 4.81 -2.22
CA ASP A 80 -18.19 5.28 -2.44
C ASP A 80 -18.99 5.25 -1.14
N ASP A 81 -18.84 4.21 -0.30
CA ASP A 81 -19.46 4.12 1.05
C ASP A 81 -18.94 5.22 2.02
N LEU A 82 -17.72 5.72 1.78
CA LEU A 82 -17.11 6.80 2.56
C LEU A 82 -17.40 8.21 1.99
N GLY A 83 -18.34 8.34 1.07
CA GLY A 83 -18.73 9.62 0.47
C GLY A 83 -18.03 9.92 -0.88
N GLY A 84 -17.31 8.96 -1.47
CA GLY A 84 -16.84 8.98 -2.85
C GLY A 84 -15.47 9.62 -3.09
N SER A 85 -14.92 10.39 -2.15
CA SER A 85 -13.64 11.09 -2.35
C SER A 85 -12.76 11.12 -1.09
N PRO A 86 -12.47 9.97 -0.44
CA PRO A 86 -11.59 9.92 0.72
C PRO A 86 -10.15 10.29 0.34
N VAL A 87 -9.30 10.52 1.35
CA VAL A 87 -7.85 10.44 1.17
C VAL A 87 -7.46 8.97 1.04
N LEU A 88 -6.75 8.62 -0.02
CA LEU A 88 -6.31 7.24 -0.28
C LEU A 88 -4.87 7.04 0.16
N ILE A 89 -4.61 6.07 1.04
CA ILE A 89 -3.27 5.75 1.53
C ILE A 89 -2.98 4.30 1.16
N GLY A 90 -2.01 4.06 0.28
CA GLY A 90 -1.75 2.71 -0.22
C GLY A 90 -0.31 2.27 -0.09
N HIS A 91 -0.13 1.06 0.44
CA HIS A 91 1.17 0.41 0.56
C HIS A 91 1.42 -0.52 -0.62
N SER A 92 2.64 -0.50 -1.17
CA SER A 92 3.12 -1.50 -2.15
C SER A 92 2.14 -1.74 -3.32
N LEU A 93 1.57 -2.94 -3.44
CA LEU A 93 0.53 -3.29 -4.44
C LEU A 93 -0.74 -2.46 -4.25
N GLY A 94 -1.15 -2.17 -3.01
CA GLY A 94 -2.26 -1.26 -2.72
C GLY A 94 -2.02 0.14 -3.24
N GLY A 95 -0.78 0.64 -3.11
CA GLY A 95 -0.39 1.91 -3.73
C GLY A 95 -0.48 1.89 -5.25
N TYR A 96 -0.11 0.78 -5.90
CA TYR A 96 -0.31 0.61 -7.35
C TYR A 96 -1.79 0.55 -7.71
N THR A 97 -2.61 -0.12 -6.91
CA THR A 97 -4.07 -0.18 -7.09
C THR A 97 -4.69 1.21 -7.02
N ILE A 98 -4.30 2.03 -6.04
CA ILE A 98 -4.72 3.43 -5.92
C ILE A 98 -4.29 4.24 -7.16
N GLN A 99 -3.05 4.11 -7.63
CA GLN A 99 -2.59 4.80 -8.83
C GLN A 99 -3.46 4.45 -10.06
N ARG A 100 -3.88 3.19 -10.17
CA ARG A 100 -4.76 2.72 -11.25
C ARG A 100 -6.20 3.24 -11.08
N TYR A 101 -6.72 3.25 -9.84
CA TYR A 101 -8.02 3.82 -9.50
C TYR A 101 -8.10 5.31 -9.92
N LEU A 102 -7.05 6.07 -9.65
CA LEU A 102 -6.97 7.50 -9.93
C LEU A 102 -6.82 7.84 -11.44
N GLU A 103 -6.69 6.86 -12.32
CA GLU A 103 -6.73 7.12 -13.77
C GLU A 103 -8.11 7.59 -14.26
N ASP A 104 -9.16 7.13 -13.61
CA ASP A 104 -10.55 7.35 -14.02
C ASP A 104 -11.43 7.93 -12.88
N ARG A 105 -10.87 8.13 -11.69
CA ARG A 105 -11.52 8.69 -10.51
C ARG A 105 -10.63 9.73 -9.84
N THR A 106 -11.23 10.56 -8.99
CA THR A 106 -10.51 11.50 -8.14
C THR A 106 -10.61 11.11 -6.67
N ALA A 107 -9.71 11.60 -5.86
CA ALA A 107 -9.72 11.53 -4.41
C ALA A 107 -9.30 12.89 -3.84
N ALA A 108 -9.57 13.16 -2.57
CA ALA A 108 -9.13 14.40 -1.92
C ALA A 108 -7.61 14.54 -1.96
N ALA A 109 -6.91 13.43 -1.70
CA ALA A 109 -5.46 13.31 -1.81
C ALA A 109 -5.07 11.82 -1.91
N ALA A 110 -3.81 11.53 -2.25
CA ALA A 110 -3.29 10.17 -2.23
C ALA A 110 -1.88 10.11 -1.61
N VAL A 111 -1.61 9.07 -0.84
CA VAL A 111 -0.29 8.78 -0.25
C VAL A 111 0.16 7.40 -0.73
N LEU A 112 1.33 7.35 -1.31
CA LEU A 112 1.95 6.13 -1.82
C LEU A 112 3.11 5.73 -0.90
N VAL A 113 2.93 4.69 -0.10
CA VAL A 113 3.89 4.19 0.90
C VAL A 113 4.59 2.96 0.33
N GLY A 114 5.88 3.04 0.03
CA GLY A 114 6.64 1.93 -0.57
C GLY A 114 5.97 1.35 -1.83
N SER A 115 5.21 2.15 -2.55
CA SER A 115 4.33 1.71 -3.64
C SER A 115 5.11 1.16 -4.84
N LEU A 116 4.59 0.13 -5.49
CA LEU A 116 5.06 -0.24 -6.83
C LEU A 116 4.97 0.99 -7.76
N PRO A 117 5.97 1.19 -8.63
CA PRO A 117 6.02 2.37 -9.50
C PRO A 117 4.95 2.30 -10.61
N PRO A 118 4.56 3.43 -11.20
CA PRO A 118 3.59 3.47 -12.30
C PRO A 118 4.06 2.71 -13.55
N SER A 119 5.35 2.42 -13.66
CA SER A 119 5.91 1.56 -14.71
C SER A 119 5.63 0.06 -14.50
N GLY A 120 5.07 -0.31 -13.33
CA GLY A 120 4.74 -1.68 -12.97
C GLY A 120 5.88 -2.47 -12.33
N VAL A 121 5.77 -3.79 -12.34
CA VAL A 121 6.56 -4.71 -11.52
C VAL A 121 7.90 -5.16 -12.15
N LEU A 122 8.15 -4.89 -13.43
CA LEU A 122 9.35 -5.41 -14.13
C LEU A 122 10.67 -5.06 -13.44
N GLY A 123 10.82 -3.81 -12.97
CA GLY A 123 12.03 -3.38 -12.27
C GLY A 123 12.21 -4.10 -10.93
N THR A 124 11.13 -4.30 -10.19
CA THR A 124 11.11 -5.06 -8.94
C THR A 124 11.46 -6.53 -9.19
N SER A 125 10.85 -7.16 -10.19
CA SER A 125 11.12 -8.55 -10.55
C SER A 125 12.59 -8.75 -10.95
N LEU A 126 13.16 -7.84 -11.74
CA LEU A 126 14.57 -7.89 -12.11
C LEU A 126 15.50 -7.72 -10.91
N ARG A 127 15.13 -6.87 -9.93
CA ARG A 127 15.89 -6.69 -8.69
C ARG A 127 15.89 -7.96 -7.85
N VAL A 128 14.71 -8.60 -7.67
CA VAL A 128 14.58 -9.87 -6.95
C VAL A 128 15.36 -10.97 -7.66
N TRP A 129 15.22 -11.09 -8.99
CA TRP A 129 15.96 -12.07 -9.79
C TRP A 129 17.48 -11.93 -9.64
N ARG A 130 18.01 -10.70 -9.67
CA ARG A 130 19.45 -10.47 -9.49
C ARG A 130 19.97 -10.86 -8.12
N ARG A 131 19.14 -10.75 -7.08
CA ARG A 131 19.50 -11.13 -5.72
C ARG A 131 19.40 -12.64 -5.51
N ARG A 132 18.32 -13.25 -6.00
CA ARG A 132 18.00 -14.68 -5.81
C ARG A 132 17.34 -15.27 -7.06
N PRO A 133 18.14 -15.68 -8.07
CA PRO A 133 17.59 -16.22 -9.33
C PRO A 133 16.72 -17.46 -9.14
N THR A 134 17.13 -18.39 -8.29
CA THR A 134 16.40 -19.64 -8.01
C THR A 134 15.04 -19.35 -7.37
N MET A 135 14.99 -18.45 -6.39
CA MET A 135 13.75 -18.05 -5.70
C MET A 135 12.73 -17.41 -6.66
N THR A 136 13.19 -16.65 -7.63
CA THR A 136 12.30 -16.05 -8.64
C THR A 136 11.63 -17.13 -9.48
N ILE A 137 12.39 -18.15 -9.94
CA ILE A 137 11.86 -19.28 -10.70
C ILE A 137 10.85 -20.06 -9.85
N GLU A 138 11.19 -20.30 -8.60
CA GLU A 138 10.34 -21.04 -7.66
C GLU A 138 9.06 -20.26 -7.32
N SER A 139 9.13 -18.93 -7.20
CA SER A 139 7.97 -18.06 -6.95
C SER A 139 7.01 -18.00 -8.15
N TRP A 140 7.51 -18.19 -9.37
CA TRP A 140 6.64 -18.29 -10.56
C TRP A 140 5.79 -19.57 -10.56
N ASN A 141 6.26 -20.61 -9.88
CA ASN A 141 5.54 -21.89 -9.70
C ASN A 141 4.70 -21.89 -8.40
N ASP A 142 4.82 -20.87 -7.57
CA ASP A 142 4.00 -20.70 -6.37
C ASP A 142 2.86 -19.73 -6.67
N PRO A 143 1.63 -20.22 -6.85
CA PRO A 143 0.47 -19.38 -7.16
C PRO A 143 0.08 -18.44 -6.02
N THR A 144 0.67 -18.58 -4.83
CA THR A 144 0.38 -17.81 -3.62
C THR A 144 1.40 -16.72 -3.35
N LEU A 145 2.57 -16.78 -3.97
CA LEU A 145 3.75 -15.94 -3.72
C LEU A 145 4.24 -15.94 -2.25
N LEU A 146 3.77 -16.88 -1.41
CA LEU A 146 4.13 -16.96 0.02
C LEU A 146 5.60 -17.37 0.25
N LYS A 147 6.30 -17.78 -0.78
CA LYS A 147 7.71 -18.15 -0.68
C LYS A 147 8.61 -17.05 -0.16
N PHE A 148 8.27 -15.78 -0.42
CA PHE A 148 8.95 -14.62 0.15
C PHE A 148 8.84 -14.51 1.67
N LEU A 149 7.85 -15.18 2.24
CA LEU A 149 7.55 -15.21 3.68
C LEU A 149 7.81 -16.58 4.31
N ALA A 150 8.39 -17.54 3.57
CA ALA A 150 8.55 -18.91 4.01
C ALA A 150 9.44 -19.06 5.27
N THR A 151 10.38 -18.14 5.47
CA THR A 151 11.24 -18.10 6.66
C THR A 151 11.34 -16.68 7.21
N PRO A 152 11.63 -16.49 8.53
CA PRO A 152 11.89 -15.18 9.09
C PRO A 152 12.99 -14.41 8.36
N ALA A 153 14.05 -15.10 7.97
CA ALA A 153 15.17 -14.52 7.23
C ALA A 153 14.76 -13.96 5.87
N LEU A 154 13.89 -14.66 5.13
CA LEU A 154 13.35 -14.17 3.86
C LEU A 154 12.41 -13.00 4.05
N ALA A 155 11.48 -13.09 5.01
CA ALA A 155 10.59 -11.98 5.33
C ALA A 155 11.38 -10.73 5.71
N ARG A 156 12.41 -10.87 6.53
CA ARG A 156 13.31 -9.78 6.92
C ARG A 156 14.04 -9.19 5.71
N GLU A 157 14.63 -10.03 4.85
CA GLU A 157 15.37 -9.57 3.66
C GLU A 157 14.52 -8.69 2.72
N TYR A 158 13.24 -8.99 2.61
CA TYR A 158 12.37 -8.30 1.64
C TYR A 158 11.49 -7.23 2.25
N LEU A 159 11.04 -7.42 3.49
CA LEU A 159 9.98 -6.58 4.08
C LEU A 159 10.45 -5.71 5.25
N PHE A 160 11.53 -6.06 5.93
CA PHE A 160 11.94 -5.42 7.18
C PHE A 160 13.40 -4.99 7.18
N CYS A 161 13.78 -4.17 8.15
CA CYS A 161 15.18 -3.92 8.45
C CYS A 161 15.85 -5.13 9.11
N ALA A 162 17.19 -5.17 9.07
CA ALA A 162 17.95 -6.27 9.67
C ALA A 162 17.78 -6.34 11.20
N ASP A 163 17.54 -5.22 11.84
CA ASP A 163 17.40 -5.04 13.29
C ASP A 163 15.93 -4.97 13.77
N THR A 164 14.95 -5.13 12.87
CA THR A 164 13.54 -5.21 13.26
C THR A 164 13.34 -6.37 14.26
N PRO A 165 12.66 -6.16 15.41
CA PRO A 165 12.38 -7.20 16.38
C PRO A 165 11.74 -8.45 15.76
N GLU A 166 12.16 -9.65 16.23
CA GLU A 166 11.74 -10.93 15.67
C GLU A 166 10.25 -11.17 15.82
N ASP A 167 9.65 -10.73 16.92
CA ASP A 167 8.21 -10.82 17.19
C ASP A 167 7.37 -10.06 16.15
N ILE A 168 7.84 -8.90 15.68
CA ILE A 168 7.19 -8.14 14.60
C ILE A 168 7.25 -8.92 13.29
N VAL A 169 8.41 -9.47 12.94
CA VAL A 169 8.61 -10.26 11.73
C VAL A 169 7.73 -11.51 11.74
N GLU A 170 7.71 -12.24 12.87
CA GLU A 170 6.91 -13.45 13.02
C GLU A 170 5.42 -13.15 13.06
N SER A 171 4.99 -12.09 13.77
CA SER A 171 3.60 -11.65 13.77
C SER A 171 3.12 -11.36 12.34
N CYS A 172 3.91 -10.63 11.55
CA CYS A 172 3.59 -10.36 10.14
C CYS A 172 3.48 -11.67 9.34
N ARG A 173 4.43 -12.60 9.48
CA ARG A 173 4.42 -13.89 8.77
C ARG A 173 3.20 -14.74 9.09
N HIS A 174 2.81 -14.81 10.36
CA HIS A 174 1.65 -15.60 10.79
C HIS A 174 0.31 -15.02 10.32
N ARG A 175 0.24 -13.69 10.17
CA ARG A 175 -0.97 -12.99 9.72
C ARG A 175 -1.05 -12.88 8.19
N ALA A 176 0.07 -13.06 7.49
CA ALA A 176 0.14 -12.96 6.03
C ALA A 176 -0.63 -14.10 5.36
N GLY A 177 -1.38 -13.76 4.33
CA GLY A 177 -2.13 -14.69 3.47
C GLY A 177 -1.55 -14.80 2.06
N PRO A 178 -2.10 -15.69 1.23
CA PRO A 178 -1.72 -15.80 -0.17
C PRO A 178 -2.05 -14.52 -0.95
N GLU A 179 -1.31 -14.28 -2.05
CA GLU A 179 -1.56 -13.15 -2.95
C GLU A 179 -1.92 -13.64 -4.35
N SER A 180 -2.69 -12.86 -5.10
CA SER A 180 -2.96 -13.12 -6.50
C SER A 180 -1.75 -12.87 -7.38
N ILE A 181 -1.23 -13.93 -8.00
CA ILE A 181 -0.14 -13.80 -8.98
C ILE A 181 -0.53 -12.91 -10.16
N ARG A 182 -1.81 -12.89 -10.54
CA ARG A 182 -2.31 -12.01 -11.59
C ARG A 182 -2.25 -10.55 -11.19
N ALA A 183 -2.78 -10.20 -10.01
CA ALA A 183 -2.79 -8.83 -9.51
C ALA A 183 -1.38 -8.32 -9.17
N ALA A 184 -0.54 -9.16 -8.54
CA ALA A 184 0.79 -8.76 -8.11
C ALA A 184 1.83 -8.72 -9.23
N MET A 185 1.70 -9.59 -10.24
CA MET A 185 2.72 -9.78 -11.27
C MET A 185 2.21 -9.51 -12.68
N THR A 186 1.18 -10.26 -13.14
CA THR A 186 0.78 -10.23 -14.55
C THR A 186 0.23 -8.87 -14.97
N ASP A 187 -0.75 -8.35 -14.24
CA ASP A 187 -1.36 -7.05 -14.59
C ASP A 187 -0.35 -5.89 -14.50
N PRO A 188 0.47 -5.74 -13.43
CA PRO A 188 1.48 -4.68 -13.36
C PRO A 188 2.63 -4.84 -14.36
N MET A 189 2.88 -6.05 -14.87
CA MET A 189 3.89 -6.27 -15.91
C MET A 189 3.49 -5.65 -17.25
N PHE A 190 2.21 -5.75 -17.61
CA PHE A 190 1.72 -5.34 -18.93
C PHE A 190 0.90 -4.04 -18.92
N ARG A 191 0.51 -3.53 -17.75
CA ARG A 191 -0.36 -2.36 -17.60
C ARG A 191 0.32 -1.26 -16.82
N ARG A 192 0.87 -0.27 -17.52
CA ARG A 192 1.44 0.93 -16.88
C ARG A 192 0.33 1.90 -16.47
N VAL A 193 0.56 2.62 -15.37
CA VAL A 193 -0.33 3.70 -14.92
C VAL A 193 -0.22 4.90 -15.86
N LYS A 194 -1.35 5.44 -16.26
CA LYS A 194 -1.44 6.66 -17.10
C LYS A 194 -1.40 7.90 -16.18
N THR A 195 -0.25 8.17 -15.57
CA THR A 195 -0.09 9.24 -14.56
C THR A 195 -0.52 10.63 -15.02
N ARG A 196 -0.55 10.88 -16.34
CA ARG A 196 -1.06 12.15 -16.92
C ARG A 196 -2.56 12.36 -16.70
N ARG A 197 -3.32 11.30 -16.39
CA ARG A 197 -4.75 11.39 -16.07
C ARG A 197 -4.99 11.70 -14.59
N VAL A 198 -4.01 11.47 -13.73
CA VAL A 198 -4.13 11.67 -12.30
C VAL A 198 -3.95 13.15 -11.97
N THR A 199 -5.01 13.77 -11.48
CA THR A 199 -5.02 15.17 -11.04
C THR A 199 -4.99 15.31 -9.52
N THR A 200 -5.29 14.24 -8.79
CA THR A 200 -5.23 14.15 -7.33
C THR A 200 -3.82 14.47 -6.84
N PRO A 201 -3.65 15.31 -5.81
CA PRO A 201 -2.36 15.53 -5.15
C PRO A 201 -1.78 14.24 -4.59
N VAL A 202 -0.47 14.00 -4.81
CA VAL A 202 0.18 12.74 -4.41
C VAL A 202 1.40 13.02 -3.54
N LEU A 203 1.45 12.39 -2.35
CA LEU A 203 2.66 12.23 -1.53
C LEU A 203 3.30 10.88 -1.84
N VAL A 204 4.64 10.85 -1.99
CA VAL A 204 5.38 9.62 -2.29
C VAL A 204 6.42 9.38 -1.22
N LEU A 205 6.22 8.31 -0.44
CA LEU A 205 7.09 7.86 0.63
C LEU A 205 7.78 6.55 0.26
N GLY A 206 9.03 6.40 0.63
CA GLY A 206 9.81 5.20 0.38
C GLY A 206 10.74 4.87 1.54
N ALA A 207 11.23 3.64 1.55
CA ALA A 207 12.16 3.14 2.55
C ALA A 207 13.55 2.92 1.95
N THR A 208 14.61 3.20 2.73
CA THR A 208 16.00 3.07 2.24
C THR A 208 16.48 1.62 2.24
N HIS A 209 15.90 0.77 3.08
CA HIS A 209 16.21 -0.66 3.21
C HIS A 209 15.17 -1.57 2.55
N ASP A 210 14.30 -1.01 1.70
CA ASP A 210 13.26 -1.75 0.99
C ASP A 210 13.84 -2.87 0.11
N GLY A 211 13.40 -4.11 0.36
CA GLY A 211 13.84 -5.29 -0.41
C GLY A 211 13.23 -5.39 -1.81
N PHE A 212 12.03 -4.83 -2.00
CA PHE A 212 11.28 -4.88 -3.25
C PHE A 212 11.41 -3.61 -4.09
N VAL A 213 11.03 -2.47 -3.54
CA VAL A 213 10.95 -1.21 -4.28
C VAL A 213 12.21 -0.38 -4.05
N SER A 214 13.01 -0.18 -5.09
CA SER A 214 14.26 0.58 -4.95
C SER A 214 13.99 2.08 -4.78
N MET A 215 14.91 2.79 -4.10
CA MET A 215 14.87 4.26 -4.04
C MET A 215 14.78 4.92 -5.43
N ALA A 216 15.38 4.30 -6.45
CA ALA A 216 15.30 4.79 -7.83
C ALA A 216 13.86 4.69 -8.38
N ALA A 217 13.13 3.60 -8.05
CA ALA A 217 11.74 3.44 -8.41
C ALA A 217 10.83 4.45 -7.68
N VAL A 218 11.07 4.68 -6.39
CA VAL A 218 10.36 5.72 -5.60
C VAL A 218 10.58 7.11 -6.21
N ARG A 219 11.84 7.46 -6.54
CA ARG A 219 12.15 8.73 -7.23
C ARG A 219 11.48 8.84 -8.60
N ALA A 220 11.40 7.73 -9.36
CA ALA A 220 10.71 7.70 -10.64
C ALA A 220 9.19 7.91 -10.48
N THR A 221 8.60 7.31 -9.45
CA THR A 221 7.19 7.52 -9.08
C THR A 221 6.93 9.00 -8.76
N ALA A 222 7.72 9.59 -7.88
CA ALA A 222 7.57 11.00 -7.51
C ALA A 222 7.69 11.94 -8.72
N ARG A 223 8.67 11.70 -9.62
CA ARG A 223 8.79 12.47 -10.87
C ARG A 223 7.55 12.34 -11.76
N ALA A 224 6.97 11.14 -11.85
CA ALA A 224 5.77 10.91 -12.66
C ALA A 224 4.55 11.70 -12.16
N TYR A 225 4.47 11.93 -10.85
CA TYR A 225 3.45 12.75 -10.20
C TYR A 225 3.87 14.21 -9.94
N ARG A 226 5.05 14.63 -10.44
CA ARG A 226 5.57 15.99 -10.28
C ARG A 226 5.71 16.44 -8.82
N THR A 227 6.07 15.50 -7.95
CA THR A 227 6.32 15.71 -6.53
C THR A 227 7.72 15.28 -6.13
N LYS A 228 8.10 15.51 -4.86
CA LYS A 228 9.37 15.06 -4.30
C LYS A 228 9.15 13.77 -3.50
N PRO A 229 10.05 12.79 -3.61
CA PRO A 229 10.01 11.61 -2.75
C PRO A 229 10.59 11.92 -1.39
N GLU A 230 10.06 11.28 -0.37
CA GLU A 230 10.64 11.30 0.97
C GLU A 230 11.01 9.90 1.40
N PHE A 231 12.09 9.76 2.19
CA PHE A 231 12.66 8.46 2.53
C PHE A 231 12.84 8.32 4.03
N PHE A 232 12.50 7.13 4.53
CA PHE A 232 12.70 6.71 5.92
C PHE A 232 13.73 5.59 5.97
N SER A 233 14.50 5.53 7.07
CA SER A 233 15.47 4.46 7.29
C SER A 233 14.75 3.20 7.81
N MET A 234 13.99 2.55 6.96
CA MET A 234 13.07 1.46 7.24
C MET A 234 13.11 0.40 6.14
N GLY A 235 12.53 -0.78 6.43
CA GLY A 235 12.21 -1.81 5.44
C GLY A 235 10.94 -1.49 4.65
N HIS A 236 10.51 -2.43 3.83
CA HIS A 236 9.34 -2.28 2.94
C HIS A 236 8.03 -2.07 3.72
N ASN A 237 7.84 -2.80 4.82
CA ASN A 237 6.64 -2.74 5.66
C ASN A 237 6.67 -1.55 6.64
N MET A 238 6.78 -0.33 6.11
CA MET A 238 6.97 0.91 6.86
C MET A 238 5.93 1.09 7.99
N MET A 239 4.72 0.57 7.83
CA MET A 239 3.64 0.66 8.82
C MET A 239 3.78 -0.34 9.98
N LEU A 240 4.65 -1.35 9.87
CA LEU A 240 4.90 -2.37 10.91
C LEU A 240 6.29 -2.22 11.58
N GLU A 241 7.17 -1.41 11.02
CA GLU A 241 8.50 -1.14 11.58
C GLU A 241 8.40 -0.29 12.85
N PRO A 242 9.34 -0.40 13.81
CA PRO A 242 9.31 0.38 15.05
C PRO A 242 9.19 1.90 14.86
N GLY A 243 9.70 2.44 13.74
CA GLY A 243 9.60 3.87 13.39
C GLY A 243 8.33 4.27 12.64
N TRP A 244 7.29 3.46 12.60
CA TRP A 244 6.05 3.73 11.87
C TRP A 244 5.41 5.09 12.21
N ALA A 245 5.55 5.54 13.46
CA ALA A 245 4.97 6.80 13.92
C ALA A 245 5.53 8.03 13.19
N ASP A 246 6.80 7.99 12.77
CA ASP A 246 7.41 9.08 11.97
C ASP A 246 6.76 9.14 10.58
N VAL A 247 6.43 7.97 10.02
CA VAL A 247 5.73 7.89 8.72
C VAL A 247 4.30 8.43 8.85
N ALA A 248 3.57 8.04 9.90
CA ALA A 248 2.23 8.53 10.20
C ALA A 248 2.25 10.05 10.44
N GLY A 249 3.18 10.53 11.26
CA GLY A 249 3.37 11.96 11.53
C GLY A 249 3.61 12.78 10.25
N ARG A 250 4.46 12.25 9.36
CA ARG A 250 4.73 12.94 8.09
C ARG A 250 3.52 12.98 7.15
N ILE A 251 2.72 11.93 7.12
CA ILE A 251 1.45 11.91 6.38
C ILE A 251 0.51 12.97 6.95
N HIS A 252 0.35 12.99 8.28
CA HIS A 252 -0.49 13.96 8.97
C HIS A 252 -0.08 15.42 8.67
N GLU A 253 1.18 15.77 8.82
CA GLU A 253 1.71 17.09 8.47
C GLU A 253 1.39 17.47 7.02
N TRP A 254 1.56 16.54 6.09
CA TRP A 254 1.27 16.81 4.69
C TRP A 254 -0.23 17.04 4.45
N LEU A 255 -1.11 16.29 5.10
CA LEU A 255 -2.56 16.46 4.99
C LEU A 255 -2.98 17.85 5.53
N GLN A 256 -2.45 18.28 6.68
CA GLN A 256 -2.72 19.60 7.24
C GLN A 256 -2.38 20.74 6.25
N THR A 257 -1.29 20.60 5.48
CA THR A 257 -0.96 21.60 4.45
C THR A 257 -1.98 21.66 3.30
N ARG A 258 -2.81 20.61 3.12
CA ARG A 258 -3.84 20.57 2.09
C ARG A 258 -5.17 21.13 2.56
N GLU A 259 -5.51 20.91 3.81
CA GLU A 259 -6.72 21.43 4.44
C GLU A 259 -6.69 22.97 4.52
N THR A 260 -5.53 23.54 4.81
CA THR A 260 -5.33 25.01 4.84
C THR A 260 -5.43 25.68 3.48
N VAL A 261 -5.30 24.94 2.36
CA VAL A 261 -5.34 25.49 0.99
C VAL A 261 -6.75 25.41 0.37
N SER A 262 -7.68 24.66 0.98
CA SER A 262 -9.07 24.55 0.52
C SER A 262 -10.00 25.20 1.55
N PRO A 263 -10.26 26.54 1.49
CA PRO A 263 -11.27 27.13 2.37
C PRO A 263 -12.62 26.51 2.04
N ALA A 264 -13.34 26.10 3.07
CA ALA A 264 -14.70 25.58 2.99
C ALA A 264 -15.55 26.43 2.04
N ARG A 265 -16.12 25.79 1.02
CA ARG A 265 -17.18 26.38 0.21
C ARG A 265 -18.53 25.99 0.79
#